data_e6b7fd2e96877be2f6dd25f9f51be48e
#
_entry.id   e6b7fd2e96877be2f6dd25f9f51be48e
#
_cell.length_a   1.000
_cell.length_b   1.000
_cell.length_c   1.000
_cell.angle_alpha   90.00
_cell.angle_beta   90.00
_cell.angle_gamma   90.00
#
_symmetry.space_group_name_H-M   'P 1'
#
loop_
_entity.id
_entity.type
_entity.pdbx_description
1 polymer ?
#
loop_
_entity_poly.entity_id
_entity_poly.type
_entity_poly.pdbx_seq_one_letter_code
_entity_poly.pdbx_strand_id
1 'polypeptide(L)'
;MKTHARVVIIGGGAMGVGLLYHLTKEGWNDVVLVEKGELTSGSTWHAAGLIPHFIGSLSMAKIHYYGSELYKKLEAETGQATGWHGCGAVRLAINQDQVDWFHYVKGILDQIGVECHLLGPDEIKKVHPLLNTDGVLLGAHTTGDGHTDPSLSRKHT
;
A
#
# COMPACT_ATOMS: atom_id res chain seq x y z
N MET A 1 13.39 33.69 4.89
CA MET A 1 12.65 32.55 5.51
C MET A 1 11.18 32.97 5.57
N LYS A 2 10.26 32.08 5.16
CA LYS A 2 8.82 32.37 5.18
C LYS A 2 8.36 32.48 6.65
N THR A 3 7.67 33.52 7.02
CA THR A 3 7.25 33.78 8.42
C THR A 3 5.81 33.34 8.70
N HIS A 4 5.03 33.12 7.66
CA HIS A 4 3.63 32.70 7.75
C HIS A 4 3.33 31.68 6.66
N ALA A 5 2.45 30.72 6.94
CA ALA A 5 1.90 29.77 5.97
C ALA A 5 0.45 29.44 6.35
N ARG A 6 -0.37 29.16 5.36
CA ARG A 6 -1.75 28.72 5.57
C ARG A 6 -1.81 27.33 6.23
N VAL A 7 -0.87 26.43 5.88
CA VAL A 7 -0.71 25.11 6.49
C VAL A 7 0.77 24.87 6.75
N VAL A 8 1.08 24.36 7.94
CA VAL A 8 2.42 23.84 8.28
C VAL A 8 2.28 22.36 8.60
N ILE A 9 2.99 21.52 7.87
CA ILE A 9 3.07 20.08 8.09
C ILE A 9 4.35 19.80 8.86
N ILE A 10 4.24 19.13 10.00
CA ILE A 10 5.38 18.78 10.85
C ILE A 10 5.70 17.30 10.66
N GLY A 11 6.88 17.00 10.11
CA GLY A 11 7.37 15.66 9.84
C GLY A 11 7.35 15.28 8.35
N GLY A 12 8.51 14.90 7.82
CA GLY A 12 8.77 14.53 6.43
C GLY A 12 8.73 13.01 6.17
N GLY A 13 7.97 12.26 6.96
CA GLY A 13 7.67 10.85 6.68
C GLY A 13 6.57 10.68 5.62
N ALA A 14 6.21 9.42 5.30
CA ALA A 14 5.20 9.09 4.28
C ALA A 14 3.87 9.86 4.46
N MET A 15 3.42 10.03 5.70
CA MET A 15 2.18 10.75 6.00
C MET A 15 2.30 12.25 5.70
N GLY A 16 3.39 12.89 6.14
CA GLY A 16 3.58 14.33 5.91
C GLY A 16 3.81 14.66 4.43
N VAL A 17 4.63 13.89 3.75
CA VAL A 17 4.87 14.05 2.30
C VAL A 17 3.60 13.75 1.51
N GLY A 18 2.86 12.70 1.87
CA GLY A 18 1.58 12.38 1.25
C GLY A 18 0.54 13.50 1.43
N LEU A 19 0.46 14.10 2.62
CA LEU A 19 -0.42 15.24 2.89
C LEU A 19 -0.01 16.46 2.05
N LEU A 20 1.30 16.78 1.97
CA LEU A 20 1.80 17.86 1.14
C LEU A 20 1.43 17.65 -0.33
N TYR A 21 1.67 16.44 -0.84
CA TYR A 21 1.34 16.09 -2.23
C TYR A 21 -0.16 16.28 -2.52
N HIS A 22 -1.05 15.80 -1.65
CA HIS A 22 -2.49 15.94 -1.90
C HIS A 22 -2.97 17.38 -1.76
N LEU A 23 -2.48 18.14 -0.79
CA LEU A 23 -2.82 19.57 -0.66
C LEU A 23 -2.38 20.36 -1.89
N THR A 24 -1.18 20.11 -2.40
CA THR A 24 -0.71 20.79 -3.62
C THR A 24 -1.53 20.39 -4.85
N LYS A 25 -1.94 19.14 -4.96
CA LYS A 25 -2.85 18.66 -6.02
C LYS A 25 -4.21 19.36 -5.95
N GLU A 26 -4.71 19.65 -4.76
CA GLU A 26 -5.95 20.40 -4.52
C GLU A 26 -5.76 21.94 -4.67
N GLY A 27 -4.61 22.40 -5.14
CA GLY A 27 -4.34 23.80 -5.40
C GLY A 27 -3.94 24.64 -4.18
N TRP A 28 -3.57 24.00 -3.07
CA TRP A 28 -3.08 24.71 -1.89
C TRP A 28 -1.60 25.08 -2.06
N ASN A 29 -1.33 26.33 -2.46
CA ASN A 29 0.04 26.80 -2.77
C ASN A 29 0.79 27.38 -1.56
N ASP A 30 0.08 27.60 -0.44
CA ASP A 30 0.66 28.18 0.79
C ASP A 30 0.80 27.12 1.87
N VAL A 31 1.55 26.09 1.55
CA VAL A 31 1.86 24.95 2.45
C VAL A 31 3.35 24.88 2.68
N VAL A 32 3.76 24.60 3.91
CA VAL A 32 5.17 24.39 4.30
C VAL A 32 5.27 23.05 5.04
N LEU A 33 6.22 22.23 4.62
CA LEU A 33 6.61 21.03 5.36
C LEU A 33 7.91 21.32 6.10
N VAL A 34 7.95 20.96 7.38
CA VAL A 34 9.16 21.07 8.22
C VAL A 34 9.55 19.69 8.73
N GLU A 35 10.82 19.36 8.55
CA GLU A 35 11.44 18.11 9.02
C GLU A 35 12.73 18.44 9.78
N LYS A 36 12.97 17.75 10.90
CA LYS A 36 14.15 17.98 11.73
C LYS A 36 15.41 17.27 11.23
N GLY A 37 15.24 16.28 10.36
CA GLY A 37 16.30 15.48 9.80
C GLY A 37 16.16 15.36 8.29
N GLU A 38 16.50 14.21 7.75
CA GLU A 38 16.24 13.88 6.34
C GLU A 38 14.81 13.38 6.16
N LEU A 39 14.23 13.62 4.97
CA LEU A 39 12.93 13.06 4.62
C LEU A 39 12.95 11.54 4.79
N THR A 40 11.87 10.98 5.30
CA THR A 40 11.67 9.53 5.54
C THR A 40 12.61 8.86 6.54
N SER A 41 13.53 9.60 7.18
CA SER A 41 14.50 9.05 8.13
C SER A 41 13.91 8.48 9.43
N GLY A 42 12.63 8.74 9.71
CA GLY A 42 11.88 8.21 10.84
C GLY A 42 11.32 6.81 10.60
N SER A 43 10.06 6.58 10.98
CA SER A 43 9.40 5.26 10.86
C SER A 43 9.23 4.78 9.41
N THR A 44 9.24 5.68 8.44
CA THR A 44 8.96 5.32 7.03
C THR A 44 9.98 4.33 6.47
N TRP A 45 11.27 4.54 6.66
CA TRP A 45 12.28 3.63 6.11
C TRP A 45 12.34 2.26 6.81
N HIS A 46 11.74 2.15 8.02
CA HIS A 46 11.63 0.87 8.75
C HIS A 46 10.43 0.03 8.28
N ALA A 47 9.57 0.57 7.42
CA ALA A 47 8.41 -0.15 6.92
C ALA A 47 8.82 -1.32 6.03
N ALA A 48 8.02 -2.40 6.04
CA ALA A 48 8.23 -3.55 5.16
C ALA A 48 7.96 -3.24 3.67
N GLY A 49 7.39 -2.09 3.38
CA GLY A 49 7.07 -1.66 2.02
C GLY A 49 5.89 -2.38 1.37
N LEU A 50 5.15 -3.21 2.10
CA LEU A 50 4.00 -3.93 1.55
C LEU A 50 2.81 -3.00 1.35
N ILE A 51 2.15 -3.13 0.18
CA ILE A 51 0.96 -2.36 -0.19
C ILE A 51 -0.17 -3.36 -0.53
N PRO A 52 -0.91 -3.83 0.50
CA PRO A 52 -1.95 -4.83 0.33
C PRO A 52 -3.32 -4.23 0.13
N HIS A 53 -4.18 -4.93 -0.63
CA HIS A 53 -5.62 -4.63 -0.72
C HIS A 53 -6.47 -5.43 0.27
N PHE A 54 -5.99 -6.56 0.76
CA PHE A 54 -6.76 -7.49 1.58
C PHE A 54 -6.96 -6.94 3.00
N ILE A 55 -8.01 -6.15 3.18
CA ILE A 55 -8.35 -5.42 4.41
C ILE A 55 -9.81 -5.64 4.76
N GLY A 56 -10.09 -6.01 6.01
CA GLY A 56 -11.44 -6.33 6.53
C GLY A 56 -12.30 -5.13 6.91
N SER A 57 -11.99 -3.93 6.43
CA SER A 57 -12.79 -2.72 6.62
C SER A 57 -12.98 -2.03 5.28
N LEU A 58 -14.24 -1.78 4.89
CA LEU A 58 -14.57 -1.14 3.62
C LEU A 58 -13.89 0.23 3.45
N SER A 59 -13.88 1.06 4.49
CA SER A 59 -13.24 2.38 4.43
C SER A 59 -11.73 2.28 4.25
N MET A 60 -11.09 1.38 5.00
CA MET A 60 -9.64 1.14 4.88
C MET A 60 -9.29 0.49 3.53
N ALA A 61 -10.10 -0.45 3.04
CA ALA A 61 -9.89 -1.08 1.74
C ALA A 61 -9.91 -0.03 0.60
N LYS A 62 -10.81 0.94 0.65
CA LYS A 62 -10.83 2.07 -0.30
C LYS A 62 -9.56 2.92 -0.23
N ILE A 63 -9.05 3.21 0.97
CA ILE A 63 -7.81 3.98 1.15
C ILE A 63 -6.61 3.18 0.61
N HIS A 64 -6.52 1.90 0.92
CA HIS A 64 -5.46 1.02 0.41
C HIS A 64 -5.50 0.90 -1.11
N TYR A 65 -6.69 0.72 -1.69
CA TYR A 65 -6.86 0.68 -3.14
C TYR A 65 -6.40 1.99 -3.79
N TYR A 66 -6.84 3.15 -3.25
CA TYR A 66 -6.38 4.45 -3.73
C TYR A 66 -4.84 4.57 -3.66
N GLY A 67 -4.24 4.15 -2.54
CA GLY A 67 -2.79 4.20 -2.34
C GLY A 67 -2.03 3.36 -3.36
N SER A 68 -2.48 2.13 -3.64
CA SER A 68 -1.83 1.26 -4.64
C SER A 68 -1.92 1.84 -6.05
N GLU A 69 -3.08 2.38 -6.43
CA GLU A 69 -3.27 3.03 -7.73
C GLU A 69 -2.43 4.32 -7.85
N LEU A 70 -2.21 5.02 -6.73
CA LEU A 70 -1.30 6.17 -6.69
C LEU A 70 0.15 5.73 -6.92
N TYR A 71 0.65 4.70 -6.23
CA TYR A 71 2.02 4.21 -6.40
C TYR A 71 2.32 3.77 -7.83
N LYS A 72 1.36 3.17 -8.52
CA LYS A 72 1.48 2.81 -9.95
C LYS A 72 1.74 4.01 -10.87
N LYS A 73 1.31 5.21 -10.47
CA LYS A 73 1.35 6.43 -11.29
C LYS A 73 2.44 7.41 -10.86
N LEU A 74 2.89 7.35 -9.60
CA LEU A 74 3.80 8.34 -9.03
C LEU A 74 5.09 8.51 -9.82
N GLU A 75 5.69 7.42 -10.32
CA GLU A 75 6.92 7.50 -11.11
C GLU A 75 6.69 8.28 -12.41
N ALA A 76 5.58 8.03 -13.10
CA ALA A 76 5.25 8.78 -14.32
C ALA A 76 4.89 10.24 -14.05
N GLU A 77 4.27 10.55 -12.90
CA GLU A 77 3.88 11.91 -12.53
C GLU A 77 5.07 12.74 -12.02
N THR A 78 6.02 12.12 -11.34
CA THR A 78 7.11 12.83 -10.64
C THR A 78 8.47 12.69 -11.32
N GLY A 79 8.62 11.71 -12.22
CA GLY A 79 9.92 11.32 -12.79
C GLY A 79 10.84 10.59 -11.82
N GLN A 80 10.34 10.22 -10.63
CA GLN A 80 11.13 9.61 -9.56
C GLN A 80 10.66 8.19 -9.29
N ALA A 81 11.59 7.23 -9.34
CA ALA A 81 11.29 5.83 -9.07
C ALA A 81 10.79 5.64 -7.64
N THR A 82 9.67 4.94 -7.49
CA THR A 82 9.09 4.58 -6.18
C THR A 82 9.52 3.18 -5.73
N GLY A 83 10.17 2.39 -6.60
CA GLY A 83 10.45 0.98 -6.37
C GLY A 83 9.18 0.12 -6.31
N TRP A 84 8.09 0.58 -6.92
CA TRP A 84 6.86 -0.20 -6.98
C TRP A 84 7.01 -1.47 -7.81
N HIS A 85 6.65 -2.61 -7.20
CA HIS A 85 6.54 -3.90 -7.87
C HIS A 85 5.16 -4.50 -7.60
N GLY A 86 4.33 -4.56 -8.63
CA GLY A 86 3.00 -5.18 -8.61
C GLY A 86 3.10 -6.70 -8.80
N CYS A 87 3.51 -7.41 -7.75
CA CYS A 87 3.73 -8.86 -7.82
C CYS A 87 2.53 -9.68 -7.34
N GLY A 88 1.46 -9.03 -6.87
CA GLY A 88 0.36 -9.70 -6.18
C GLY A 88 0.75 -10.18 -4.78
N ALA A 89 -0.23 -10.73 -4.07
CA ALA A 89 0.01 -11.38 -2.78
C ALA A 89 -0.94 -12.57 -2.58
N VAL A 90 -0.45 -13.61 -1.91
CA VAL A 90 -1.26 -14.77 -1.49
C VAL A 90 -1.25 -14.85 0.03
N ARG A 91 -2.44 -14.90 0.63
CA ARG A 91 -2.63 -15.22 2.06
C ARG A 91 -3.13 -16.63 2.20
N LEU A 92 -2.71 -17.31 3.27
CA LEU A 92 -3.04 -18.70 3.51
C LEU A 92 -3.94 -18.83 4.74
N ALA A 93 -5.04 -19.57 4.61
CA ALA A 93 -5.93 -19.97 5.69
C ALA A 93 -5.63 -21.43 6.06
N ILE A 94 -5.36 -21.68 7.34
CA ILE A 94 -5.03 -22.98 7.89
C ILE A 94 -6.09 -23.49 8.88
N ASN A 95 -7.14 -22.73 9.12
CA ASN A 95 -8.29 -23.10 9.94
C ASN A 95 -9.58 -22.46 9.39
N GLN A 96 -10.74 -22.93 9.89
CA GLN A 96 -12.04 -22.51 9.38
C GLN A 96 -12.32 -21.01 9.64
N ASP A 97 -11.91 -20.48 10.79
CA ASP A 97 -12.13 -19.05 11.10
C ASP A 97 -11.43 -18.14 10.07
N GLN A 98 -10.23 -18.54 9.63
CA GLN A 98 -9.51 -17.81 8.57
C GLN A 98 -10.18 -17.95 7.21
N VAL A 99 -10.74 -19.12 6.89
CA VAL A 99 -11.53 -19.33 5.66
C VAL A 99 -12.74 -18.41 5.64
N ASP A 100 -13.50 -18.37 6.74
CA ASP A 100 -14.68 -17.50 6.86
C ASP A 100 -14.30 -16.02 6.77
N TRP A 101 -13.19 -15.65 7.40
CA TRP A 101 -12.61 -14.31 7.27
C TRP A 101 -12.24 -13.96 5.82
N PHE A 102 -11.66 -14.90 5.06
CA PHE A 102 -11.30 -14.66 3.67
C PHE A 102 -12.53 -14.44 2.79
N HIS A 103 -13.61 -15.20 3.02
CA HIS A 103 -14.89 -14.96 2.33
C HIS A 103 -15.47 -13.58 2.68
N TYR A 104 -15.42 -13.19 3.95
CA TYR A 104 -15.88 -11.87 4.39
C TYR A 104 -15.09 -10.74 3.71
N VAL A 105 -13.75 -10.81 3.75
CA VAL A 105 -12.90 -9.79 3.13
C VAL A 105 -13.08 -9.74 1.61
N LYS A 106 -13.21 -10.90 0.95
CA LYS A 106 -13.51 -10.95 -0.47
C LYS A 106 -14.78 -10.18 -0.80
N GLY A 107 -15.84 -10.35 -0.02
CA GLY A 107 -17.09 -9.59 -0.20
C GLY A 107 -16.91 -8.07 -0.10
N ILE A 108 -16.00 -7.60 0.77
CA ILE A 108 -15.63 -6.17 0.84
C ILE A 108 -14.87 -5.74 -0.41
N LEU A 109 -13.91 -6.53 -0.87
CA LEU A 109 -13.11 -6.22 -2.05
C LEU A 109 -13.95 -6.17 -3.33
N ASP A 110 -14.90 -7.10 -3.47
CA ASP A 110 -15.86 -7.12 -4.59
C ASP A 110 -16.68 -5.83 -4.66
N GLN A 111 -17.09 -5.26 -3.53
CA GLN A 111 -17.85 -4.00 -3.48
C GLN A 111 -17.07 -2.79 -4.01
N ILE A 112 -15.74 -2.84 -3.97
CA ILE A 112 -14.88 -1.73 -4.44
C ILE A 112 -14.17 -2.06 -5.76
N GLY A 113 -14.49 -3.20 -6.37
CA GLY A 113 -13.92 -3.62 -7.65
C GLY A 113 -12.46 -4.09 -7.58
N VAL A 114 -12.00 -4.51 -6.41
CA VAL A 114 -10.65 -5.07 -6.24
C VAL A 114 -10.67 -6.56 -6.53
N GLU A 115 -9.84 -6.98 -7.46
CA GLU A 115 -9.72 -8.39 -7.86
C GLU A 115 -9.09 -9.22 -6.74
N CYS A 116 -9.83 -10.23 -6.27
CA CYS A 116 -9.38 -11.19 -5.26
C CYS A 116 -9.93 -12.58 -5.60
N HIS A 117 -9.04 -13.54 -5.76
CA HIS A 117 -9.37 -14.93 -6.04
C HIS A 117 -9.20 -15.80 -4.80
N LEU A 118 -10.21 -16.60 -4.48
CA LEU A 118 -10.08 -17.65 -3.48
C LEU A 118 -9.60 -18.92 -4.18
N LEU A 119 -8.46 -19.45 -3.75
CA LEU A 119 -7.72 -20.51 -4.41
C LEU A 119 -7.60 -21.73 -3.49
N GLY A 120 -7.80 -22.92 -4.04
CA GLY A 120 -7.44 -24.16 -3.37
C GLY A 120 -5.91 -24.39 -3.33
N PRO A 121 -5.44 -25.40 -2.54
CA PRO A 121 -4.00 -25.65 -2.38
C PRO A 121 -3.25 -25.89 -3.68
N ASP A 122 -3.84 -26.60 -4.64
CA ASP A 122 -3.23 -26.88 -5.95
C ASP A 122 -3.14 -25.62 -6.83
N GLU A 123 -4.09 -24.72 -6.72
CA GLU A 123 -4.08 -23.44 -7.44
C GLU A 123 -3.05 -22.48 -6.84
N ILE A 124 -2.91 -22.49 -5.51
CA ILE A 124 -1.86 -21.74 -4.81
C ILE A 124 -0.48 -22.16 -5.31
N LYS A 125 -0.25 -23.47 -5.46
CA LYS A 125 1.01 -24.00 -6.02
C LYS A 125 1.31 -23.52 -7.43
N LYS A 126 0.29 -23.30 -8.28
CA LYS A 126 0.48 -22.76 -9.63
C LYS A 126 0.90 -21.29 -9.59
N VAL A 127 0.31 -20.50 -8.68
CA VAL A 127 0.63 -19.08 -8.50
C VAL A 127 1.99 -18.89 -7.83
N HIS A 128 2.29 -19.73 -6.83
CA HIS A 128 3.52 -19.62 -6.05
C HIS A 128 4.14 -21.01 -5.80
N PRO A 129 4.96 -21.54 -6.71
CA PRO A 129 5.45 -22.92 -6.66
C PRO A 129 6.30 -23.27 -5.43
N LEU A 130 6.91 -22.27 -4.79
CA LEU A 130 7.77 -22.47 -3.61
C LEU A 130 7.01 -22.60 -2.29
N LEU A 131 5.70 -22.26 -2.26
CA LEU A 131 4.90 -22.39 -1.04
C LEU A 131 4.68 -23.85 -0.68
N ASN A 132 4.85 -24.20 0.60
CA ASN A 132 4.31 -25.44 1.14
C ASN A 132 2.81 -25.24 1.43
N THR A 133 1.97 -26.09 0.86
CA THR A 133 0.51 -26.03 0.99
C THR A 133 -0.05 -27.12 1.92
N ASP A 134 0.79 -27.85 2.62
CA ASP A 134 0.36 -28.85 3.60
C ASP A 134 -0.43 -28.19 4.73
N GLY A 135 -1.66 -28.66 4.99
CA GLY A 135 -2.55 -28.07 5.99
C GLY A 135 -3.22 -26.75 5.60
N VAL A 136 -2.96 -26.23 4.40
CA VAL A 136 -3.66 -25.06 3.88
C VAL A 136 -5.05 -25.44 3.39
N LEU A 137 -6.08 -24.72 3.87
CA LEU A 137 -7.47 -24.94 3.48
C LEU A 137 -7.88 -24.04 2.29
N LEU A 138 -7.41 -22.80 2.28
CA LEU A 138 -7.76 -21.81 1.29
C LEU A 138 -6.65 -20.75 1.12
N GLY A 139 -6.49 -20.20 -0.08
CA GLY A 139 -5.70 -19.02 -0.33
C GLY A 139 -6.55 -17.85 -0.77
N ALA A 140 -6.17 -16.63 -0.39
CA ALA A 140 -6.71 -15.41 -0.97
C ALA A 140 -5.59 -14.72 -1.78
N HIS A 141 -5.77 -14.68 -3.09
CA HIS A 141 -4.84 -14.07 -4.03
C HIS A 141 -5.38 -12.72 -4.50
N THR A 142 -4.67 -11.64 -4.18
CA THR A 142 -4.94 -10.28 -4.65
C THR A 142 -3.90 -9.89 -5.70
N THR A 143 -4.31 -9.79 -6.96
CA THR A 143 -3.42 -9.55 -8.11
C THR A 143 -2.84 -8.15 -8.15
N GLY A 144 -3.58 -7.17 -7.61
CA GLY A 144 -3.20 -5.76 -7.57
C GLY A 144 -2.25 -5.37 -6.43
N ASP A 145 -1.95 -6.29 -5.51
CA ASP A 145 -1.03 -6.08 -4.41
C ASP A 145 0.41 -5.95 -4.92
N GLY A 146 1.23 -5.31 -4.13
CA GLY A 146 2.65 -5.17 -4.45
C GLY A 146 3.46 -4.68 -3.27
N HIS A 147 4.69 -4.31 -3.56
CA HIS A 147 5.58 -3.69 -2.60
C HIS A 147 6.34 -2.52 -3.22
N THR A 148 6.85 -1.67 -2.36
CA THR A 148 7.73 -0.55 -2.72
C THR A 148 8.98 -0.60 -1.85
N ASP A 149 10.03 0.09 -2.26
CA ASP A 149 11.20 0.31 -1.40
C ASP A 149 11.01 1.61 -0.58
N PRO A 150 10.77 1.52 0.74
CA PRO A 150 10.58 2.70 1.57
C PRO A 150 11.80 3.62 1.64
N SER A 151 12.99 3.13 1.26
CA SER A 151 14.24 3.90 1.26
C SER A 151 14.43 4.74 0.00
N LEU A 152 13.76 4.42 -1.10
CA LEU A 152 13.90 5.15 -2.38
C LEU A 152 13.31 6.56 -2.32
N SER A 153 12.36 6.82 -1.45
CA SER A 153 11.87 8.17 -1.17
C SER A 153 12.95 9.10 -0.56
N ARG A 154 14.14 8.57 -0.29
CA ARG A 154 15.27 9.24 0.38
C ARG A 154 16.31 9.81 -0.59
N LYS A 155 16.32 9.44 -1.86
CA LYS A 155 17.51 9.61 -2.73
C LYS A 155 17.57 10.89 -3.57
N HIS A 156 16.58 11.75 -3.57
CA HIS A 156 16.60 12.93 -4.44
C HIS A 156 16.07 14.19 -3.72
N THR A 157 16.96 14.87 -3.10
CA THR A 157 16.93 16.34 -2.89
C THR A 157 18.19 16.94 -3.43
#